data_ee62eaedcb6fe3a48e1893f58393d572
#
_entry.id   ee62eaedcb6fe3a48e1893f58393d572
#
_cell.length_a   1.000
_cell.length_b   1.000
_cell.length_c   1.000
_cell.angle_alpha   90.00
_cell.angle_beta   90.00
_cell.angle_gamma   90.00
#
_symmetry.space_group_name_H-M   'P 1'
#
loop_
_entity.id
_entity.type
_entity.pdbx_description
1 polymer ?
#
loop_
_entity_poly.entity_id
_entity_poly.type
_entity_poly.pdbx_seq_one_letter_code
_entity_poly.pdbx_strand_id
1 'polypeptide(L)'
;MSPLRFLILIALSAATSLRAEPSPAEQKVLEAIKSPDVSVVHLWAPWCSNCQAELKSGGWLKTIKDNPQVKFCFVSVWNDGQDGHPILQKFQITDQPNVTILADPGPRKGDNKIKQFAGMPLSWIPTTWIYKGGDLRYALNYGEVRFPVLQQFLEDSKSEWSHKGEPATGAP
;
A
#
# COMPACT_ATOMS: atom_id res chain seq x y z
N MET A 1 33.06 -53.61 -30.92
CA MET A 1 32.24 -52.47 -31.36
C MET A 1 31.52 -51.93 -30.13
N SER A 2 32.01 -50.85 -29.58
CA SER A 2 31.48 -50.25 -28.29
C SER A 2 30.60 -49.06 -28.62
N PRO A 3 29.37 -48.97 -28.10
CA PRO A 3 28.55 -47.80 -28.34
C PRO A 3 28.89 -46.67 -27.34
N LEU A 4 29.32 -45.57 -27.90
CA LEU A 4 29.61 -44.32 -27.21
C LEU A 4 28.28 -43.69 -26.70
N ARG A 5 28.09 -43.69 -25.38
CA ARG A 5 26.91 -43.03 -24.72
C ARG A 5 27.17 -41.56 -24.64
N PHE A 6 26.48 -40.78 -25.47
CA PHE A 6 26.39 -39.31 -25.34
C PHE A 6 25.50 -38.96 -24.15
N LEU A 7 26.10 -38.44 -23.09
CA LEU A 7 25.38 -37.78 -21.97
C LEU A 7 25.10 -36.33 -22.37
N ILE A 8 23.85 -36.03 -22.71
CA ILE A 8 23.38 -34.65 -22.92
C ILE A 8 23.10 -34.06 -21.54
N LEU A 9 23.97 -33.19 -21.04
CA LEU A 9 23.69 -32.33 -19.89
C LEU A 9 22.75 -31.19 -20.32
N ILE A 10 21.48 -31.28 -19.94
CA ILE A 10 20.55 -30.19 -20.09
C ILE A 10 20.79 -29.24 -18.89
N ALA A 11 21.49 -28.15 -19.13
CA ALA A 11 21.62 -27.05 -18.17
C ALA A 11 20.28 -26.31 -18.10
N LEU A 12 19.51 -26.56 -17.03
CA LEU A 12 18.28 -25.84 -16.72
C LEU A 12 18.67 -24.46 -16.18
N SER A 13 18.74 -23.46 -17.08
CA SER A 13 18.93 -22.06 -16.68
C SER A 13 17.66 -21.59 -15.98
N ALA A 14 17.66 -21.59 -14.67
CA ALA A 14 16.62 -20.89 -13.87
C ALA A 14 16.78 -19.40 -14.13
N ALA A 15 15.94 -18.83 -15.01
CA ALA A 15 15.80 -17.40 -15.16
C ALA A 15 15.15 -16.85 -13.87
N THR A 16 15.99 -16.49 -12.89
CA THR A 16 15.54 -15.67 -11.76
C THR A 16 15.16 -14.29 -12.32
N SER A 17 13.86 -14.02 -12.43
CA SER A 17 13.39 -12.66 -12.67
C SER A 17 13.95 -11.76 -11.58
N LEU A 18 14.92 -10.91 -11.94
CA LEU A 18 15.43 -9.84 -11.07
C LEU A 18 14.28 -8.87 -10.81
N ARG A 19 13.50 -9.15 -9.78
CA ARG A 19 12.57 -8.17 -9.23
C ARG A 19 13.44 -7.11 -8.57
N ALA A 20 13.29 -5.84 -8.96
CA ALA A 20 13.98 -4.75 -8.30
C ALA A 20 13.68 -4.81 -6.78
N GLU A 21 14.72 -4.59 -5.97
CA GLU A 21 14.54 -4.59 -4.51
C GLU A 21 13.54 -3.50 -4.10
N PRO A 22 12.68 -3.78 -3.11
CA PRO A 22 11.74 -2.78 -2.60
C PRO A 22 12.45 -1.52 -2.12
N SER A 23 11.92 -0.34 -2.43
CA SER A 23 12.45 0.91 -1.92
C SER A 23 12.37 0.95 -0.38
N PRO A 24 13.16 1.82 0.31
CA PRO A 24 13.06 1.96 1.76
C PRO A 24 11.65 2.31 2.26
N ALA A 25 10.88 3.09 1.49
CA ALA A 25 9.49 3.38 1.79
C ALA A 25 8.61 2.13 1.66
N GLU A 26 8.82 1.36 0.58
CA GLU A 26 8.11 0.13 0.34
C GLU A 26 8.40 -0.93 1.42
N GLN A 27 9.66 -1.07 1.85
CA GLN A 27 10.05 -1.97 2.94
C GLN A 27 9.31 -1.63 4.24
N LYS A 28 9.25 -0.34 4.63
CA LYS A 28 8.52 0.11 5.82
C LYS A 28 7.01 -0.17 5.72
N VAL A 29 6.42 0.01 4.54
CA VAL A 29 5.00 -0.34 4.32
C VAL A 29 4.80 -1.84 4.41
N LEU A 30 5.66 -2.65 3.78
CA LEU A 30 5.59 -4.12 3.85
C LEU A 30 5.73 -4.65 5.28
N GLU A 31 6.47 -3.96 6.14
CA GLU A 31 6.53 -4.26 7.58
C GLU A 31 5.23 -3.84 8.30
N ALA A 32 4.75 -2.63 8.05
CA ALA A 32 3.56 -2.09 8.70
C ALA A 32 2.30 -2.92 8.42
N ILE A 33 2.10 -3.36 7.17
CA ILE A 33 0.92 -4.15 6.78
C ILE A 33 0.87 -5.56 7.37
N LYS A 34 2.01 -6.10 7.83
CA LYS A 34 2.06 -7.40 8.54
C LYS A 34 1.54 -7.32 9.98
N SER A 35 1.29 -6.12 10.48
CA SER A 35 0.73 -5.93 11.81
C SER A 35 -0.61 -6.67 11.97
N PRO A 36 -0.90 -7.25 13.13
CA PRO A 36 -2.23 -7.79 13.45
C PRO A 36 -3.31 -6.70 13.47
N ASP A 37 -2.91 -5.45 13.65
CA ASP A 37 -3.80 -4.30 13.61
C ASP A 37 -4.11 -3.91 12.16
N VAL A 38 -5.23 -3.21 11.98
CA VAL A 38 -5.59 -2.64 10.67
C VAL A 38 -4.55 -1.59 10.29
N SER A 39 -4.08 -1.66 9.05
CA SER A 39 -3.14 -0.70 8.46
C SER A 39 -3.72 -0.11 7.18
N VAL A 40 -3.59 1.20 7.05
CA VAL A 40 -4.00 1.97 5.87
C VAL A 40 -2.76 2.47 5.15
N VAL A 41 -2.65 2.18 3.88
CA VAL A 41 -1.60 2.71 2.99
C VAL A 41 -2.24 3.68 2.02
N HIS A 42 -1.92 4.96 2.15
CA HIS A 42 -2.43 6.03 1.28
C HIS A 42 -1.31 6.56 0.38
N LEU A 43 -1.43 6.26 -0.91
CA LEU A 43 -0.48 6.69 -1.93
C LEU A 43 -0.98 8.01 -2.55
N TRP A 44 -0.17 9.04 -2.45
CA TRP A 44 -0.54 10.40 -2.80
C TRP A 44 0.64 11.21 -3.37
N ALA A 45 0.39 12.44 -3.79
CA ALA A 45 1.45 13.39 -4.09
C ALA A 45 1.00 14.84 -3.80
N PRO A 46 1.93 15.72 -3.39
CA PRO A 46 1.65 17.13 -3.10
C PRO A 46 1.05 17.91 -4.26
N TRP A 47 1.40 17.56 -5.48
CA TRP A 47 0.92 18.21 -6.71
C TRP A 47 -0.41 17.64 -7.25
N CYS A 48 -0.93 16.55 -6.67
CA CYS A 48 -2.16 15.89 -7.09
C CYS A 48 -3.38 16.68 -6.56
N SER A 49 -4.22 17.19 -7.44
CA SER A 49 -5.39 18.00 -7.06
C SER A 49 -6.41 17.24 -6.22
N ASN A 50 -6.72 15.98 -6.58
CA ASN A 50 -7.64 15.13 -5.83
C ASN A 50 -7.09 14.77 -4.46
N CYS A 51 -5.78 14.49 -4.36
CA CYS A 51 -5.12 14.26 -3.07
C CYS A 51 -5.22 15.49 -2.15
N GLN A 52 -5.03 16.68 -2.71
CA GLN A 52 -5.20 17.92 -1.95
C GLN A 52 -6.67 18.18 -1.55
N ALA A 53 -7.65 17.81 -2.39
CA ALA A 53 -9.06 17.92 -2.07
C ALA A 53 -9.43 17.07 -0.85
N GLU A 54 -8.94 15.82 -0.78
CA GLU A 54 -9.10 14.95 0.39
C GLU A 54 -8.54 15.58 1.67
N LEU A 55 -7.32 16.12 1.61
CA LEU A 55 -6.70 16.78 2.77
C LEU A 55 -7.50 18.02 3.22
N LYS A 56 -7.92 18.85 2.26
CA LYS A 56 -8.71 20.07 2.53
C LYS A 56 -10.07 19.79 3.13
N SER A 57 -10.67 18.64 2.85
CA SER A 57 -11.95 18.22 3.42
C SER A 57 -11.91 18.02 4.94
N GLY A 58 -10.71 17.85 5.52
CA GLY A 58 -10.51 17.48 6.93
C GLY A 58 -10.85 16.02 7.25
N GLY A 59 -11.29 15.25 6.26
CA GLY A 59 -11.73 13.87 6.45
C GLY A 59 -10.61 12.96 6.92
N TRP A 60 -9.39 13.12 6.40
CA TRP A 60 -8.23 12.35 6.85
C TRP A 60 -7.93 12.58 8.32
N LEU A 61 -7.83 13.83 8.77
CA LEU A 61 -7.56 14.15 10.18
C LEU A 61 -8.62 13.54 11.11
N LYS A 62 -9.89 13.68 10.73
CA LYS A 62 -11.00 13.07 11.49
C LYS A 62 -10.88 11.56 11.55
N THR A 63 -10.70 10.89 10.41
CA THR A 63 -10.58 9.42 10.33
C THR A 63 -9.42 8.90 11.16
N ILE A 64 -8.26 9.56 11.12
CA ILE A 64 -7.07 9.18 11.89
C ILE A 64 -7.35 9.29 13.40
N LYS A 65 -7.96 10.40 13.85
CA LYS A 65 -8.30 10.62 15.26
C LYS A 65 -9.36 9.65 15.79
N ASP A 66 -10.35 9.33 14.96
CA ASP A 66 -11.41 8.38 15.32
C ASP A 66 -10.91 6.93 15.39
N ASN A 67 -9.74 6.63 14.80
CA ASN A 67 -9.18 5.28 14.72
C ASN A 67 -7.73 5.22 15.26
N PRO A 68 -7.49 5.50 16.56
CA PRO A 68 -6.14 5.59 17.11
C PRO A 68 -5.36 4.26 17.09
N GLN A 69 -6.06 3.12 16.98
CA GLN A 69 -5.48 1.79 16.88
C GLN A 69 -5.10 1.39 15.43
N VAL A 70 -5.57 2.14 14.43
CA VAL A 70 -5.25 1.91 13.02
C VAL A 70 -3.93 2.60 12.70
N LYS A 71 -3.04 1.92 11.97
CA LYS A 71 -1.78 2.48 11.47
C LYS A 71 -2.02 3.11 10.11
N PHE A 72 -1.63 4.36 9.94
CA PHE A 72 -1.76 5.09 8.68
C PHE A 72 -0.38 5.37 8.09
N CYS A 73 -0.11 4.87 6.89
CA CYS A 73 1.10 5.16 6.12
C CYS A 73 0.72 6.11 4.97
N PHE A 74 1.14 7.36 5.06
CA PHE A 74 1.06 8.32 3.95
C PHE A 74 2.34 8.23 3.14
N VAL A 75 2.25 7.72 1.93
CA VAL A 75 3.41 7.51 1.04
C VAL A 75 3.31 8.46 -0.13
N SER A 76 4.19 9.44 -0.18
CA SER A 76 4.34 10.29 -1.37
C SER A 76 5.01 9.48 -2.47
N VAL A 77 4.32 9.35 -3.60
CA VAL A 77 4.82 8.66 -4.79
C VAL A 77 4.88 9.63 -5.97
N TRP A 78 5.74 9.33 -6.94
CA TRP A 78 5.90 10.19 -8.12
C TRP A 78 6.21 11.65 -7.76
N ASN A 79 7.09 11.84 -6.79
CA ASN A 79 7.40 13.16 -6.24
C ASN A 79 8.90 13.37 -6.00
N ASP A 80 9.74 12.71 -6.80
CA ASP A 80 11.19 12.89 -6.79
C ASP A 80 11.80 12.68 -5.39
N GLY A 81 11.29 11.71 -4.63
CA GLY A 81 11.77 11.37 -3.28
C GLY A 81 11.31 12.31 -2.16
N GLN A 82 10.47 13.31 -2.46
CA GLN A 82 9.97 14.24 -1.45
C GLN A 82 8.70 13.69 -0.78
N ASP A 83 8.64 13.74 0.55
CA ASP A 83 7.56 13.16 1.35
C ASP A 83 6.29 14.04 1.44
N GLY A 84 6.36 15.29 1.01
CA GLY A 84 5.25 16.22 1.10
C GLY A 84 4.92 16.69 2.52
N HIS A 85 5.82 16.47 3.48
CA HIS A 85 5.66 16.81 4.90
C HIS A 85 5.04 18.20 5.16
N PRO A 86 5.47 19.30 4.49
CA PRO A 86 4.90 20.62 4.74
C PRO A 86 3.40 20.71 4.46
N ILE A 87 2.92 19.96 3.47
CA ILE A 87 1.48 19.92 3.16
C ILE A 87 0.72 19.12 4.22
N LEU A 88 1.21 17.94 4.60
CA LEU A 88 0.60 17.12 5.64
C LEU A 88 0.57 17.84 6.98
N GLN A 89 1.63 18.59 7.32
CA GLN A 89 1.72 19.42 8.52
C GLN A 89 0.63 20.49 8.55
N LYS A 90 0.41 21.18 7.44
CA LYS A 90 -0.66 22.20 7.31
C LYS A 90 -2.05 21.64 7.68
N PHE A 91 -2.27 20.36 7.44
CA PHE A 91 -3.53 19.66 7.76
C PHE A 91 -3.45 18.83 9.05
N GLN A 92 -2.41 19.02 9.88
CA GLN A 92 -2.22 18.38 11.18
C GLN A 92 -2.14 16.83 11.11
N ILE A 93 -1.75 16.30 9.96
CA ILE A 93 -1.58 14.85 9.78
C ILE A 93 -0.28 14.37 10.41
N THR A 94 0.79 15.19 10.37
CA THR A 94 2.12 14.86 10.89
C THR A 94 2.16 14.67 12.39
N ASP A 95 1.22 15.28 13.12
CA ASP A 95 1.22 15.32 14.59
C ASP A 95 0.48 14.12 15.21
N GLN A 96 -0.01 13.21 14.37
CA GLN A 96 -0.78 12.06 14.83
C GLN A 96 0.13 10.86 15.11
N PRO A 97 0.06 10.25 16.32
CA PRO A 97 1.00 9.20 16.75
C PRO A 97 0.88 7.89 15.95
N ASN A 98 -0.25 7.68 15.30
CA ASN A 98 -0.54 6.51 14.49
C ASN A 98 -0.30 6.74 12.98
N VAL A 99 0.39 7.82 12.62
CA VAL A 99 0.73 8.17 11.23
C VAL A 99 2.23 8.01 10.99
N THR A 100 2.56 7.37 9.87
CA THR A 100 3.91 7.28 9.32
C THR A 100 3.94 7.97 7.96
N ILE A 101 4.90 8.89 7.75
CA ILE A 101 5.07 9.63 6.50
C ILE A 101 6.30 9.09 5.79
N LEU A 102 6.13 8.73 4.53
CA LEU A 102 7.14 8.09 3.70
C LEU A 102 7.20 8.75 2.32
N ALA A 103 8.35 8.61 1.67
CA ALA A 103 8.54 9.01 0.27
C ALA A 103 9.12 7.86 -0.53
N ASP A 104 8.48 7.52 -1.64
CA ASP A 104 9.09 6.69 -2.67
C ASP A 104 10.13 7.53 -3.43
N PRO A 105 11.34 7.00 -3.68
CA PRO A 105 12.40 7.75 -4.35
C PRO A 105 12.17 7.98 -5.83
N GLY A 106 11.15 7.32 -6.42
CA GLY A 106 10.87 7.34 -7.84
C GLY A 106 10.54 8.73 -8.39
N PRO A 107 10.85 8.96 -9.67
CA PRO A 107 10.65 10.25 -10.32
C PRO A 107 9.16 10.55 -10.54
N ARG A 108 8.86 11.85 -10.62
CA ARG A 108 7.51 12.33 -10.95
C ARG A 108 7.11 12.03 -12.41
N LYS A 109 8.06 12.04 -13.33
CA LYS A 109 7.82 11.91 -14.78
C LYS A 109 8.80 10.92 -15.39
N GLY A 110 8.48 10.45 -16.59
CA GLY A 110 9.34 9.58 -17.39
C GLY A 110 9.04 8.10 -17.21
N ASP A 111 9.79 7.27 -17.91
CA ASP A 111 9.58 5.83 -18.00
C ASP A 111 9.94 5.08 -16.71
N ASN A 112 10.80 5.69 -15.88
CA ASN A 112 11.21 5.14 -14.57
C ASN A 112 10.21 5.41 -13.44
N LYS A 113 9.06 6.02 -13.75
CA LYS A 113 7.97 6.18 -12.81
C LYS A 113 7.49 4.81 -12.34
N ILE A 114 7.38 4.60 -11.03
CA ILE A 114 6.92 3.31 -10.51
C ILE A 114 5.50 3.00 -11.00
N LYS A 115 5.28 1.72 -11.33
CA LYS A 115 3.98 1.19 -11.81
C LYS A 115 3.38 0.18 -10.84
N GLN A 116 4.09 -0.09 -9.75
CA GLN A 116 3.64 -0.94 -8.65
C GLN A 116 4.30 -0.48 -7.36
N PHE A 117 3.65 -0.76 -6.22
CA PHE A 117 4.16 -0.47 -4.88
C PHE A 117 3.68 -1.57 -3.93
N ALA A 118 4.53 -2.07 -3.06
CA ALA A 118 4.24 -3.18 -2.14
C ALA A 118 3.56 -4.39 -2.81
N GLY A 119 3.96 -4.70 -4.04
CA GLY A 119 3.40 -5.80 -4.83
C GLY A 119 2.06 -5.51 -5.50
N MET A 120 1.46 -4.34 -5.28
CA MET A 120 0.20 -3.93 -5.87
C MET A 120 0.40 -3.01 -7.08
N PRO A 121 -0.42 -3.14 -8.14
CA PRO A 121 -0.40 -2.20 -9.27
C PRO A 121 -0.70 -0.77 -8.81
N LEU A 122 0.07 0.19 -9.32
CA LEU A 122 -0.11 1.61 -9.07
C LEU A 122 -0.20 2.36 -10.40
N SER A 123 -1.40 2.70 -10.80
CA SER A 123 -1.67 3.44 -12.05
C SER A 123 -2.28 4.83 -11.82
N TRP A 124 -2.74 5.09 -10.61
CA TRP A 124 -3.46 6.32 -10.24
C TRP A 124 -3.14 6.76 -8.82
N ILE A 125 -3.32 8.04 -8.52
CA ILE A 125 -3.37 8.61 -7.17
C ILE A 125 -4.53 9.63 -7.10
N PRO A 126 -5.20 9.79 -5.93
CA PRO A 126 -4.95 9.05 -4.69
C PRO A 126 -5.35 7.58 -4.80
N THR A 127 -4.64 6.73 -4.10
CA THR A 127 -4.94 5.31 -3.97
C THR A 127 -4.83 4.93 -2.49
N THR A 128 -5.81 4.18 -1.98
CA THR A 128 -5.84 3.78 -0.56
C THR A 128 -6.08 2.28 -0.46
N TRP A 129 -5.20 1.60 0.27
CA TRP A 129 -5.32 0.18 0.57
C TRP A 129 -5.46 -0.04 2.07
N ILE A 130 -6.28 -1.01 2.45
CA ILE A 130 -6.51 -1.40 3.84
C ILE A 130 -6.06 -2.85 4.00
N TYR A 131 -5.21 -3.08 5.00
CA TYR A 131 -4.67 -4.40 5.32
C TYR A 131 -4.95 -4.76 6.77
N LYS A 132 -4.97 -6.08 7.07
CA LYS A 132 -4.91 -6.63 8.41
C LYS A 132 -4.13 -7.94 8.39
N GLY A 133 -3.11 -8.06 9.23
CA GLY A 133 -2.32 -9.29 9.33
C GLY A 133 -1.58 -9.69 8.04
N GLY A 134 -1.27 -8.74 7.16
CA GLY A 134 -0.68 -8.98 5.84
C GLY A 134 -1.69 -9.17 4.71
N ASP A 135 -2.96 -9.38 5.02
CA ASP A 135 -4.02 -9.59 4.03
C ASP A 135 -4.62 -8.26 3.58
N LEU A 136 -4.73 -8.09 2.26
CA LEU A 136 -5.43 -6.96 1.67
C LEU A 136 -6.94 -7.13 1.90
N ARG A 137 -7.54 -6.19 2.62
CA ARG A 137 -8.98 -6.14 2.87
C ARG A 137 -9.72 -5.34 1.83
N TYR A 138 -9.26 -4.13 1.54
CA TYR A 138 -9.86 -3.25 0.54
C TYR A 138 -8.80 -2.52 -0.27
N ALA A 139 -9.10 -2.28 -1.55
CA ALA A 139 -8.30 -1.46 -2.45
C ALA A 139 -9.18 -0.41 -3.14
N LEU A 140 -8.89 0.85 -2.86
CA LEU A 140 -9.55 2.02 -3.42
C LEU A 140 -8.56 2.66 -4.40
N ASN A 141 -8.58 2.23 -5.65
CA ASN A 141 -7.54 2.53 -6.64
C ASN A 141 -7.90 3.70 -7.58
N TYR A 142 -9.00 4.40 -7.31
CA TYR A 142 -9.47 5.43 -8.22
C TYR A 142 -10.29 6.51 -7.51
N GLY A 143 -9.92 7.77 -7.75
CA GLY A 143 -10.67 8.93 -7.28
C GLY A 143 -10.44 9.27 -5.81
N GLU A 144 -11.20 10.26 -5.34
CA GLU A 144 -11.15 10.73 -3.95
C GLU A 144 -11.82 9.72 -3.01
N VAL A 145 -11.23 9.57 -1.83
CA VAL A 145 -11.83 8.75 -0.76
C VAL A 145 -13.10 9.40 -0.25
N ARG A 146 -14.16 8.60 -0.18
CA ARG A 146 -15.38 8.97 0.56
C ARG A 146 -15.23 8.52 2.00
N PHE A 147 -14.93 9.45 2.91
CA PHE A 147 -14.60 9.14 4.30
C PHE A 147 -15.63 8.30 5.07
N PRO A 148 -16.95 8.48 4.89
CA PRO A 148 -17.92 7.57 5.51
C PRO A 148 -17.79 6.11 5.03
N VAL A 149 -17.46 5.90 3.75
CA VAL A 149 -17.20 4.57 3.19
C VAL A 149 -15.88 4.02 3.70
N LEU A 150 -14.83 4.85 3.76
CA LEU A 150 -13.55 4.45 4.35
C LEU A 150 -13.73 4.01 5.81
N GLN A 151 -14.51 4.76 6.62
CA GLN A 151 -14.79 4.39 8.00
C GLN A 151 -15.49 3.04 8.10
N GLN A 152 -16.45 2.75 7.24
CA GLN A 152 -17.11 1.45 7.18
C GLN A 152 -16.10 0.33 6.85
N PHE A 153 -15.22 0.53 5.87
CA PHE A 153 -14.20 -0.46 5.52
C PHE A 153 -13.19 -0.68 6.66
N LEU A 154 -12.88 0.35 7.43
CA LEU A 154 -12.03 0.20 8.63
C LEU A 154 -12.73 -0.64 9.70
N GLU A 155 -14.02 -0.42 9.96
CA GLU A 155 -14.80 -1.22 10.90
C GLU A 155 -14.88 -2.69 10.45
N ASP A 156 -15.22 -2.94 9.18
CA ASP A 156 -15.28 -4.28 8.62
C ASP A 156 -13.93 -5.01 8.69
N SER A 157 -12.84 -4.27 8.51
CA SER A 157 -11.48 -4.83 8.56
C SER A 157 -11.02 -5.22 9.98
N LYS A 158 -11.68 -4.74 11.04
CA LYS A 158 -11.36 -5.13 12.42
C LYS A 158 -11.77 -6.57 12.72
N SER A 159 -12.80 -7.08 12.06
CA SER A 159 -13.26 -8.45 12.22
C SER A 159 -12.34 -9.45 11.52
N GLU A 160 -12.36 -10.70 11.99
CA GLU A 160 -11.71 -11.80 11.29
C GLU A 160 -12.56 -12.18 10.07
N TRP A 161 -11.88 -12.31 8.91
CA TRP A 161 -12.52 -12.80 7.70
C TRP A 161 -12.18 -14.26 7.50
N SER A 162 -13.19 -15.10 7.20
CA SER A 162 -12.95 -16.48 6.82
C SER A 162 -12.19 -16.52 5.48
N HIS A 163 -11.16 -17.34 5.40
CA HIS A 163 -10.46 -17.57 4.14
C HIS A 163 -11.39 -18.29 3.15
N LYS A 164 -11.28 -17.97 1.86
CA LYS A 164 -12.05 -18.65 0.81
C LYS A 164 -11.75 -20.16 0.89
N GLY A 165 -12.77 -20.95 1.17
CA GLY A 165 -12.68 -22.42 1.20
C GLY A 165 -12.99 -23.07 2.53
N GLU A 166 -13.08 -22.33 3.63
CA GLU A 166 -13.68 -22.89 4.84
C GLU A 166 -15.21 -22.83 4.71
N PRO A 167 -15.91 -23.99 4.80
CA PRO A 167 -17.35 -23.97 4.89
C PRO A 167 -17.74 -23.17 6.12
N ALA A 168 -18.75 -22.30 6.00
CA ALA A 168 -19.30 -21.56 7.13
C ALA A 168 -19.72 -22.60 8.20
N THR A 169 -18.87 -22.78 9.21
CA THR A 169 -19.18 -23.60 10.37
C THR A 169 -20.16 -22.82 11.21
N GLY A 170 -21.46 -23.12 11.07
CA GLY A 170 -22.49 -22.66 11.97
C GLY A 170 -23.52 -21.73 11.34
N ALA A 171 -24.43 -22.32 10.55
CA ALA A 171 -25.80 -21.87 10.56
C ALA A 171 -26.61 -22.88 11.41
N PRO A 172 -27.46 -22.41 12.33
CA PRO A 172 -28.31 -23.27 13.15
C PRO A 172 -29.37 -24.01 12.32
#